data_065e596e6c6b3b8da8eedb2eb79dbb88
#
_entry.id   065e596e6c6b3b8da8eedb2eb79dbb88
#
_cell.length_a   1.000
_cell.length_b   1.000
_cell.length_c   1.000
_cell.angle_alpha   90.00
_cell.angle_beta   90.00
_cell.angle_gamma   90.00
#
_symmetry.space_group_name_H-M   'P 1'
#
loop_
_entity.id
_entity.type
_entity.pdbx_description
1 polymer ?
#
loop_
_entity_poly.entity_id
_entity_poly.type
_entity_poly.pdbx_seq_one_letter_code
_entity_poly.pdbx_strand_id
1 'polypeptide(L)'
;MFDVITFGGATRDIFFNTSKGVIFPDPKDEQEKLLAFQYGQKIITDNAYFSFGGGAFNTAVSFKKLGLKVAAHINVGRDESAYSIVQRLKLLGIDTSLVMTDPENHTALSLLVMDKKDHVAFLHRGSNNFLKFPPKDILKKTKWFLITSLTGESARILPELINFAYENNIKVALNPGGAQLRGDCQKLKELLGKVELILLNREEAETLACSEENCDVISDNRILLGKIQKMGPKRVIITEGEKGSYYFDSNVINFEPVFKADKVIDTTGAGDAFGSTFLAGIIKGMQIPKAQKMAAVNASNVAQFRGAQEGLLTEKEIENKLKKIKVVR
;
A
#
# COMPACT_ATOMS: atom_id res chain seq x y z
N MET A 1 14.61 -7.38 18.23
CA MET A 1 14.38 -6.00 17.76
C MET A 1 14.01 -6.07 16.29
N PHE A 2 12.90 -5.44 15.88
CA PHE A 2 12.45 -5.37 14.48
C PHE A 2 13.10 -4.18 13.78
N ASP A 3 13.28 -4.30 12.47
CA ASP A 3 13.65 -3.16 11.63
C ASP A 3 12.41 -2.31 11.33
N VAL A 4 11.25 -2.97 11.13
CA VAL A 4 9.97 -2.31 10.86
C VAL A 4 8.79 -3.12 11.41
N ILE A 5 7.76 -2.43 11.91
CA ILE A 5 6.43 -2.96 12.17
C ILE A 5 5.48 -2.34 11.16
N THR A 6 4.68 -3.18 10.47
CA THR A 6 3.64 -2.71 9.53
C THR A 6 2.28 -2.66 10.22
N PHE A 7 1.51 -1.62 9.95
CA PHE A 7 0.16 -1.40 10.51
C PHE A 7 -0.85 -1.21 9.39
N GLY A 8 -1.99 -1.89 9.46
CA GLY A 8 -3.06 -1.73 8.47
C GLY A 8 -3.82 -3.02 8.19
N GLY A 9 -4.34 -3.14 6.98
CA GLY A 9 -5.18 -4.26 6.60
C GLY A 9 -4.43 -5.51 6.18
N ALA A 10 -5.14 -6.65 6.35
CA ALA A 10 -4.86 -7.92 5.71
C ALA A 10 -6.17 -8.44 5.12
N THR A 11 -6.15 -8.92 3.89
CA THR A 11 -7.34 -9.25 3.12
C THR A 11 -7.16 -10.55 2.37
N ARG A 12 -8.21 -11.35 2.28
CA ARG A 12 -8.28 -12.47 1.34
C ARG A 12 -8.85 -11.94 0.03
N ASP A 13 -8.12 -12.09 -1.07
CA ASP A 13 -8.55 -11.62 -2.37
C ASP A 13 -8.98 -12.82 -3.24
N ILE A 14 -10.14 -12.71 -3.86
CA ILE A 14 -10.71 -13.70 -4.78
C ILE A 14 -10.93 -13.00 -6.11
N PHE A 15 -10.35 -13.55 -7.16
CA PHE A 15 -10.49 -13.05 -8.53
C PHE A 15 -11.33 -14.01 -9.34
N PHE A 16 -12.43 -13.56 -9.88
CA PHE A 16 -13.26 -14.30 -10.83
C PHE A 16 -13.12 -13.70 -12.21
N ASN A 17 -12.65 -14.48 -13.17
CA ASN A 17 -12.68 -14.10 -14.57
C ASN A 17 -13.98 -14.60 -15.19
N THR A 18 -14.67 -13.75 -15.91
CA THR A 18 -15.87 -14.11 -16.66
C THR A 18 -16.00 -13.30 -17.94
N SER A 19 -16.39 -13.98 -19.01
CA SER A 19 -16.74 -13.36 -20.29
C SER A 19 -18.25 -13.10 -20.42
N LYS A 20 -19.02 -13.33 -19.36
CA LYS A 20 -20.49 -13.25 -19.38
C LYS A 20 -21.05 -11.89 -18.99
N GLY A 21 -20.22 -10.97 -18.53
CA GLY A 21 -20.63 -9.61 -18.22
C GLY A 21 -20.89 -8.78 -19.47
N VAL A 22 -21.81 -7.84 -19.36
CA VAL A 22 -22.08 -6.81 -20.38
C VAL A 22 -21.56 -5.48 -19.86
N ILE A 23 -20.75 -4.82 -20.67
CA ILE A 23 -20.20 -3.50 -20.36
C ILE A 23 -20.99 -2.44 -21.15
N PHE A 24 -21.43 -1.38 -20.46
CA PHE A 24 -22.09 -0.24 -21.07
C PHE A 24 -21.70 1.06 -20.35
N PRO A 25 -21.83 2.24 -21.00
CA PRO A 25 -21.58 3.52 -20.35
C PRO A 25 -22.49 3.74 -19.14
N ASP A 26 -21.98 4.41 -18.10
CA ASP A 26 -22.85 4.83 -16.98
C ASP A 26 -23.82 5.91 -17.50
N PRO A 27 -25.14 5.76 -17.30
CA PRO A 27 -26.12 6.78 -17.70
C PRO A 27 -25.92 8.14 -17.01
N LYS A 28 -25.19 8.19 -15.91
CA LYS A 28 -24.91 9.42 -15.16
C LYS A 28 -23.58 10.07 -15.54
N ASP A 29 -22.63 9.30 -16.06
CA ASP A 29 -21.31 9.77 -16.51
C ASP A 29 -20.82 8.89 -17.67
N GLU A 30 -20.91 9.39 -18.89
CA GLU A 30 -20.53 8.64 -20.10
C GLU A 30 -19.04 8.24 -20.16
N GLN A 31 -18.19 8.84 -19.33
CA GLN A 31 -16.78 8.47 -19.21
C GLN A 31 -16.58 7.21 -18.37
N GLU A 32 -17.52 6.92 -17.49
CA GLU A 32 -17.53 5.73 -16.64
C GLU A 32 -18.19 4.54 -17.35
N LYS A 33 -17.82 3.32 -16.94
CA LYS A 33 -18.37 2.08 -17.49
C LYS A 33 -18.92 1.21 -16.38
N LEU A 34 -20.07 0.62 -16.64
CA LEU A 34 -20.71 -0.34 -15.75
C LEU A 34 -20.54 -1.76 -16.28
N LEU A 35 -20.27 -2.68 -15.37
CA LEU A 35 -20.30 -4.12 -15.64
C LEU A 35 -21.61 -4.69 -15.07
N ALA A 36 -22.43 -5.29 -15.91
CA ALA A 36 -23.72 -5.85 -15.51
C ALA A 36 -23.84 -7.34 -15.86
N PHE A 37 -24.70 -7.99 -15.10
CA PHE A 37 -25.10 -9.37 -15.26
C PHE A 37 -26.62 -9.48 -15.21
N GLN A 38 -27.17 -10.50 -15.85
CA GLN A 38 -28.61 -10.72 -15.81
C GLN A 38 -29.04 -11.07 -14.37
N TYR A 39 -30.05 -10.37 -13.88
CA TYR A 39 -30.60 -10.59 -12.55
C TYR A 39 -31.14 -12.02 -12.39
N GLY A 40 -30.77 -12.68 -11.28
CA GLY A 40 -31.16 -14.05 -10.99
C GLY A 40 -30.38 -15.15 -11.74
N GLN A 41 -29.43 -14.78 -12.62
CA GLN A 41 -28.62 -15.74 -13.35
C GLN A 41 -27.51 -16.35 -12.46
N LYS A 42 -27.21 -17.64 -12.69
CA LYS A 42 -25.98 -18.28 -12.20
C LYS A 42 -24.87 -18.05 -13.22
N ILE A 43 -23.82 -17.33 -12.82
CA ILE A 43 -22.69 -17.03 -13.70
C ILE A 43 -21.59 -18.02 -13.46
N ILE A 44 -21.25 -18.77 -14.51
CA ILE A 44 -20.09 -19.66 -14.50
C ILE A 44 -18.87 -18.83 -14.82
N THR A 45 -17.89 -18.86 -13.91
CA THR A 45 -16.60 -18.18 -14.10
C THR A 45 -15.64 -19.07 -14.90
N ASP A 46 -14.86 -18.45 -15.78
CA ASP A 46 -13.87 -19.18 -16.59
C ASP A 46 -12.69 -19.65 -15.73
N ASN A 47 -12.30 -18.84 -14.77
CA ASN A 47 -11.23 -19.12 -13.81
C ASN A 47 -11.49 -18.43 -12.48
N ALA A 48 -11.01 -19.05 -11.39
CA ALA A 48 -10.92 -18.45 -10.06
C ALA A 48 -9.46 -18.45 -9.60
N TYR A 49 -9.01 -17.31 -9.06
CA TYR A 49 -7.68 -17.17 -8.48
C TYR A 49 -7.79 -16.60 -7.07
N PHE A 50 -6.98 -17.10 -6.16
CA PHE A 50 -7.00 -16.73 -4.76
C PHE A 50 -5.65 -16.15 -4.37
N SER A 51 -5.65 -14.96 -3.80
CA SER A 51 -4.46 -14.26 -3.35
C SER A 51 -4.68 -13.64 -1.96
N PHE A 52 -3.73 -12.85 -1.56
CA PHE A 52 -3.77 -12.08 -0.35
C PHE A 52 -3.48 -10.61 -0.67
N GLY A 53 -4.13 -9.72 0.07
CA GLY A 53 -4.00 -8.28 -0.04
C GLY A 53 -3.93 -7.61 1.33
N GLY A 54 -4.05 -6.28 1.29
CA GLY A 54 -4.01 -5.42 2.45
C GLY A 54 -2.61 -4.83 2.69
N GLY A 55 -2.58 -3.51 2.87
CA GLY A 55 -1.32 -2.74 2.86
C GLY A 55 -0.31 -3.21 3.89
N ALA A 56 -0.73 -3.53 5.13
CA ALA A 56 0.20 -4.01 6.16
C ALA A 56 0.74 -5.40 5.82
N PHE A 57 -0.10 -6.28 5.29
CA PHE A 57 0.33 -7.62 4.93
C PHE A 57 1.26 -7.62 3.70
N ASN A 58 0.90 -6.90 2.64
CA ASN A 58 1.70 -6.79 1.43
C ASN A 58 3.09 -6.22 1.71
N THR A 59 3.14 -5.14 2.48
CA THR A 59 4.41 -4.48 2.83
C THR A 59 5.26 -5.32 3.77
N ALA A 60 4.64 -6.07 4.71
CA ALA A 60 5.37 -7.01 5.57
C ALA A 60 6.07 -8.11 4.75
N VAL A 61 5.35 -8.69 3.76
CA VAL A 61 5.93 -9.68 2.84
C VAL A 61 7.07 -9.09 2.02
N SER A 62 6.88 -7.89 1.50
CA SER A 62 7.92 -7.17 0.73
C SER A 62 9.18 -6.94 1.58
N PHE A 63 9.04 -6.37 2.78
CA PHE A 63 10.18 -6.15 3.68
C PHE A 63 10.91 -7.44 4.02
N LYS A 64 10.17 -8.52 4.26
CA LYS A 64 10.80 -9.82 4.55
C LYS A 64 11.61 -10.35 3.38
N LYS A 65 11.09 -10.25 2.15
CA LYS A 65 11.84 -10.61 0.92
C LYS A 65 13.08 -9.74 0.72
N LEU A 66 13.03 -8.49 1.18
CA LEU A 66 14.18 -7.57 1.18
C LEU A 66 15.14 -7.77 2.37
N GLY A 67 14.96 -8.82 3.17
CA GLY A 67 15.87 -9.23 4.23
C GLY A 67 15.73 -8.49 5.56
N LEU A 68 14.64 -7.76 5.79
CA LEU A 68 14.39 -7.06 7.05
C LEU A 68 13.72 -7.97 8.10
N LYS A 69 13.90 -7.62 9.38
CA LYS A 69 13.18 -8.21 10.52
C LYS A 69 11.85 -7.48 10.70
N VAL A 70 10.73 -8.16 10.44
CA VAL A 70 9.41 -7.57 10.34
C VAL A 70 8.44 -8.22 11.32
N ALA A 71 7.57 -7.41 11.94
CA ALA A 71 6.32 -7.84 12.54
C ALA A 71 5.15 -7.15 11.83
N ALA A 72 4.02 -7.86 11.72
CA ALA A 72 2.80 -7.32 11.12
C ALA A 72 1.73 -7.11 12.21
N HIS A 73 1.24 -5.87 12.35
CA HIS A 73 0.10 -5.56 13.19
C HIS A 73 -1.15 -5.44 12.31
N ILE A 74 -1.92 -6.49 12.30
CA ILE A 74 -3.14 -6.69 11.52
C ILE A 74 -4.24 -7.28 12.40
N ASN A 75 -5.49 -7.12 12.02
CA ASN A 75 -6.63 -7.76 12.68
C ASN A 75 -7.33 -8.71 11.71
N VAL A 76 -7.54 -9.96 12.13
CA VAL A 76 -8.19 -11.02 11.33
C VAL A 76 -9.35 -11.62 12.13
N GLY A 77 -10.32 -12.22 11.44
CA GLY A 77 -11.44 -12.89 12.09
C GLY A 77 -11.08 -14.26 12.67
N ARG A 78 -12.12 -15.06 12.97
CA ARG A 78 -12.00 -16.48 13.37
C ARG A 78 -12.50 -17.39 12.24
N ASP A 79 -11.81 -17.36 11.10
CA ASP A 79 -12.22 -18.05 9.87
C ASP A 79 -11.03 -18.63 9.10
N GLU A 80 -11.31 -19.34 8.02
CA GLU A 80 -10.28 -19.96 7.16
C GLU A 80 -9.35 -18.92 6.51
N SER A 81 -9.87 -17.74 6.20
CA SER A 81 -9.06 -16.64 5.66
C SER A 81 -8.03 -16.17 6.67
N ALA A 82 -8.43 -16.03 7.95
CA ALA A 82 -7.52 -15.71 9.06
C ALA A 82 -6.41 -16.75 9.19
N TYR A 83 -6.80 -18.04 9.22
CA TYR A 83 -5.85 -19.13 9.29
C TYR A 83 -4.83 -19.07 8.14
N SER A 84 -5.29 -18.89 6.92
CA SER A 84 -4.45 -18.82 5.72
C SER A 84 -3.48 -17.62 5.77
N ILE A 85 -3.94 -16.44 6.18
CA ILE A 85 -3.13 -15.23 6.34
C ILE A 85 -2.03 -15.46 7.38
N VAL A 86 -2.40 -15.96 8.58
CA VAL A 86 -1.44 -16.17 9.67
C VAL A 86 -0.41 -17.24 9.31
N GLN A 87 -0.83 -18.34 8.67
CA GLN A 87 0.09 -19.37 8.19
C GLN A 87 1.06 -18.82 7.14
N ARG A 88 0.58 -17.99 6.22
CA ARG A 88 1.44 -17.34 5.23
C ARG A 88 2.52 -16.47 5.87
N LEU A 89 2.16 -15.65 6.88
CA LEU A 89 3.13 -14.85 7.65
C LEU A 89 4.18 -15.75 8.32
N LYS A 90 3.75 -16.81 9.01
CA LYS A 90 4.65 -17.75 9.69
C LYS A 90 5.60 -18.46 8.72
N LEU A 91 5.09 -18.97 7.60
CA LEU A 91 5.91 -19.61 6.56
C LEU A 91 6.98 -18.69 5.98
N LEU A 92 6.68 -17.40 5.87
CA LEU A 92 7.63 -16.40 5.44
C LEU A 92 8.58 -15.94 6.56
N GLY A 93 8.38 -16.39 7.80
CA GLY A 93 9.17 -15.97 8.96
C GLY A 93 8.95 -14.50 9.34
N ILE A 94 7.74 -13.99 9.13
CA ILE A 94 7.29 -12.69 9.63
C ILE A 94 6.72 -12.91 11.03
N ASP A 95 7.08 -12.04 11.98
CA ASP A 95 6.59 -12.15 13.36
C ASP A 95 5.10 -11.88 13.45
N THR A 96 4.37 -12.78 14.11
CA THR A 96 2.92 -12.74 14.24
C THR A 96 2.45 -12.37 15.65
N SER A 97 3.33 -11.97 16.54
CA SER A 97 3.00 -11.64 17.94
C SER A 97 2.07 -10.44 18.08
N LEU A 98 1.96 -9.62 17.03
CA LEU A 98 1.07 -8.47 16.96
C LEU A 98 -0.19 -8.72 16.12
N VAL A 99 -0.40 -9.94 15.62
CA VAL A 99 -1.64 -10.29 14.93
C VAL A 99 -2.77 -10.37 15.94
N MET A 100 -3.81 -9.58 15.71
CA MET A 100 -5.04 -9.61 16.51
C MET A 100 -6.07 -10.56 15.89
N THR A 101 -6.95 -11.09 16.74
CA THR A 101 -8.08 -11.90 16.30
C THR A 101 -9.37 -11.25 16.79
N ASP A 102 -10.23 -10.90 15.84
CA ASP A 102 -11.56 -10.36 16.11
C ASP A 102 -12.56 -11.52 16.32
N PRO A 103 -13.25 -11.59 17.46
CA PRO A 103 -14.21 -12.67 17.72
C PRO A 103 -15.56 -12.47 17.00
N GLU A 104 -15.88 -11.25 16.59
CA GLU A 104 -17.21 -10.85 16.10
C GLU A 104 -17.25 -10.63 14.59
N ASN A 105 -16.12 -10.21 14.03
CA ASN A 105 -16.03 -9.84 12.61
C ASN A 105 -15.22 -10.84 11.81
N HIS A 106 -15.69 -11.14 10.60
CA HIS A 106 -14.92 -11.93 9.64
C HIS A 106 -13.67 -11.20 9.15
N THR A 107 -12.68 -11.97 8.73
CA THR A 107 -11.52 -11.44 8.01
C THR A 107 -11.95 -10.67 6.78
N ALA A 108 -11.27 -9.58 6.49
CA ALA A 108 -11.54 -8.79 5.29
C ALA A 108 -11.40 -9.64 4.01
N LEU A 109 -12.32 -9.38 3.08
CA LEU A 109 -12.43 -10.09 1.82
C LEU A 109 -12.58 -9.10 0.67
N SER A 110 -11.87 -9.32 -0.42
CA SER A 110 -12.10 -8.65 -1.70
C SER A 110 -12.56 -9.68 -2.73
N LEU A 111 -13.65 -9.41 -3.42
CA LEU A 111 -14.06 -10.17 -4.59
C LEU A 111 -13.92 -9.27 -5.81
N LEU A 112 -12.99 -9.64 -6.70
CA LEU A 112 -12.74 -8.94 -7.95
C LEU A 112 -13.37 -9.73 -9.10
N VAL A 113 -14.35 -9.14 -9.73
CA VAL A 113 -14.97 -9.70 -10.94
C VAL A 113 -14.32 -9.03 -12.14
N MET A 114 -13.54 -9.80 -12.88
CA MET A 114 -12.72 -9.33 -13.98
C MET A 114 -13.34 -9.70 -15.32
N ASP A 115 -13.32 -8.77 -16.25
CA ASP A 115 -13.46 -9.05 -17.66
C ASP A 115 -12.09 -9.04 -18.37
N LYS A 116 -12.08 -8.91 -19.70
CA LYS A 116 -10.83 -8.87 -20.51
C LYS A 116 -10.03 -7.58 -20.33
N LYS A 117 -10.62 -6.51 -19.80
CA LYS A 117 -10.03 -5.15 -19.81
C LYS A 117 -9.86 -4.56 -18.42
N ASP A 118 -10.84 -4.77 -17.52
CA ASP A 118 -10.87 -4.15 -16.21
C ASP A 118 -11.64 -5.01 -15.21
N HIS A 119 -11.92 -4.52 -14.01
CA HIS A 119 -12.59 -5.26 -12.95
C HIS A 119 -13.56 -4.39 -12.15
N VAL A 120 -14.50 -5.06 -11.49
CA VAL A 120 -15.29 -4.49 -10.40
C VAL A 120 -14.89 -5.19 -9.10
N ALA A 121 -14.58 -4.43 -8.06
CA ALA A 121 -14.17 -4.96 -6.77
C ALA A 121 -15.26 -4.77 -5.70
N PHE A 122 -15.67 -5.86 -5.06
CA PHE A 122 -16.50 -5.86 -3.87
C PHE A 122 -15.62 -5.99 -2.63
N LEU A 123 -15.64 -5.00 -1.76
CA LEU A 123 -14.74 -4.93 -0.61
C LEU A 123 -15.51 -5.09 0.69
N HIS A 124 -15.32 -6.21 1.37
CA HIS A 124 -15.74 -6.41 2.75
C HIS A 124 -14.58 -6.11 3.69
N ARG A 125 -14.66 -5.03 4.45
CA ARG A 125 -13.57 -4.58 5.34
C ARG A 125 -13.43 -5.44 6.59
N GLY A 126 -14.53 -5.99 7.13
CA GLY A 126 -14.54 -6.90 8.25
C GLY A 126 -13.66 -6.44 9.42
N SER A 127 -12.87 -7.35 9.95
CA SER A 127 -11.96 -7.12 11.07
C SER A 127 -10.92 -6.00 10.83
N ASN A 128 -10.61 -5.64 9.58
CA ASN A 128 -9.73 -4.52 9.29
C ASN A 128 -10.24 -3.18 9.84
N ASN A 129 -11.55 -3.03 10.07
CA ASN A 129 -12.13 -1.83 10.65
C ASN A 129 -11.92 -1.71 12.17
N PHE A 130 -11.43 -2.75 12.84
CA PHE A 130 -11.40 -2.85 14.30
C PHE A 130 -10.00 -3.15 14.85
N LEU A 131 -8.95 -2.76 14.14
CA LEU A 131 -7.57 -2.84 14.63
C LEU A 131 -7.41 -1.92 15.84
N LYS A 132 -6.92 -2.46 16.96
CA LYS A 132 -6.71 -1.72 18.21
C LYS A 132 -5.24 -1.39 18.37
N PHE A 133 -4.94 -0.43 19.26
CA PHE A 133 -3.56 -0.08 19.58
C PHE A 133 -2.83 -1.30 20.21
N PRO A 134 -1.63 -1.66 19.75
CA PRO A 134 -0.94 -2.85 20.20
C PRO A 134 -0.19 -2.66 21.53
N PRO A 135 0.31 -3.75 22.14
CA PRO A 135 1.09 -3.68 23.38
C PRO A 135 2.35 -2.81 23.24
N LYS A 136 2.49 -1.79 24.08
CA LYS A 136 3.57 -0.78 24.03
C LYS A 136 4.97 -1.39 24.15
N ASP A 137 5.13 -2.45 24.92
CA ASP A 137 6.45 -3.10 25.15
C ASP A 137 7.01 -3.77 23.89
N ILE A 138 6.14 -4.24 22.99
CA ILE A 138 6.57 -4.81 21.70
C ILE A 138 6.92 -3.68 20.76
N LEU A 139 6.13 -2.59 20.74
CA LEU A 139 6.36 -1.44 19.89
C LEU A 139 7.72 -0.79 20.10
N LYS A 140 8.21 -0.71 21.34
CA LYS A 140 9.54 -0.18 21.66
C LYS A 140 10.69 -0.99 21.06
N LYS A 141 10.43 -2.20 20.58
CA LYS A 141 11.43 -3.09 19.99
C LYS A 141 11.62 -2.92 18.49
N THR A 142 11.26 -1.76 17.93
CA THR A 142 11.42 -1.47 16.50
C THR A 142 12.08 -0.13 16.23
N LYS A 143 12.62 0.02 15.02
CA LYS A 143 13.19 1.28 14.52
C LYS A 143 12.20 2.11 13.72
N TRP A 144 11.26 1.45 13.03
CA TRP A 144 10.32 2.08 12.12
C TRP A 144 8.91 1.52 12.27
N PHE A 145 7.92 2.39 12.14
CA PHE A 145 6.55 2.04 11.80
C PHE A 145 6.32 2.35 10.33
N LEU A 146 5.72 1.42 9.59
CA LEU A 146 5.02 1.72 8.35
C LEU A 146 3.53 1.61 8.62
N ILE A 147 2.83 2.75 8.60
CA ILE A 147 1.39 2.81 8.79
C ILE A 147 0.76 2.98 7.41
N THR A 148 0.00 1.97 6.99
CA THR A 148 -0.77 2.00 5.74
C THR A 148 -2.21 2.43 6.03
N SER A 149 -3.10 2.38 5.02
CA SER A 149 -4.50 2.75 5.17
C SER A 149 -5.15 2.04 6.37
N LEU A 150 -5.72 2.81 7.28
CA LEU A 150 -6.55 2.37 8.39
C LEU A 150 -8.00 2.77 8.11
N THR A 151 -8.96 1.84 8.29
CA THR A 151 -10.37 2.06 7.95
C THR A 151 -11.28 1.90 9.17
N GLY A 152 -12.46 2.53 9.14
CA GLY A 152 -13.44 2.45 10.23
C GLY A 152 -12.86 2.88 11.58
N GLU A 153 -13.14 2.12 12.64
CA GLU A 153 -12.64 2.38 13.99
C GLU A 153 -11.11 2.33 14.08
N SER A 154 -10.45 1.54 13.20
CA SER A 154 -8.98 1.45 13.17
C SER A 154 -8.32 2.80 12.85
N ALA A 155 -9.00 3.71 12.15
CA ALA A 155 -8.46 5.04 11.87
C ALA A 155 -8.21 5.85 13.15
N ARG A 156 -8.91 5.54 14.24
CA ARG A 156 -8.78 6.25 15.53
C ARG A 156 -7.45 6.01 16.23
N ILE A 157 -6.74 4.91 15.90
CA ILE A 157 -5.43 4.64 16.52
C ILE A 157 -4.28 5.41 15.87
N LEU A 158 -4.49 6.03 14.69
CA LEU A 158 -3.43 6.72 13.96
C LEU A 158 -2.72 7.81 14.78
N PRO A 159 -3.44 8.74 15.44
CA PRO A 159 -2.79 9.76 16.25
C PRO A 159 -1.97 9.16 17.41
N GLU A 160 -2.50 8.12 18.06
CA GLU A 160 -1.81 7.46 19.17
C GLU A 160 -0.53 6.75 18.70
N LEU A 161 -0.58 6.06 17.54
CA LEU A 161 0.59 5.40 16.95
C LEU A 161 1.69 6.41 16.61
N ILE A 162 1.35 7.54 15.97
CA ILE A 162 2.32 8.56 15.57
C ILE A 162 2.90 9.26 16.81
N ASN A 163 2.08 9.61 17.80
CA ASN A 163 2.56 10.24 19.04
C ASN A 163 3.46 9.29 19.83
N PHE A 164 3.06 8.04 19.99
CA PHE A 164 3.88 7.02 20.66
C PHE A 164 5.23 6.83 19.96
N ALA A 165 5.24 6.76 18.63
CA ALA A 165 6.47 6.63 17.86
C ALA A 165 7.40 7.84 18.08
N TYR A 166 6.86 9.05 18.02
CA TYR A 166 7.60 10.28 18.24
C TYR A 166 8.24 10.35 19.64
N GLU A 167 7.46 10.03 20.69
CA GLU A 167 7.92 10.00 22.10
C GLU A 167 9.01 8.95 22.36
N ASN A 168 9.03 7.87 21.58
CA ASN A 168 9.98 6.77 21.74
C ASN A 168 11.10 6.75 20.68
N ASN A 169 11.28 7.84 19.90
CA ASN A 169 12.28 7.96 18.83
C ASN A 169 12.16 6.86 17.75
N ILE A 170 10.95 6.39 17.50
CA ILE A 170 10.64 5.45 16.41
C ILE A 170 10.24 6.29 15.19
N LYS A 171 10.85 6.02 14.04
CA LYS A 171 10.55 6.72 12.81
C LYS A 171 9.25 6.22 12.21
N VAL A 172 8.44 7.13 11.65
CA VAL A 172 7.17 6.81 11.01
C VAL A 172 7.27 7.04 9.51
N ALA A 173 6.96 5.99 8.74
CA ALA A 173 6.56 6.11 7.36
C ALA A 173 5.03 5.95 7.29
N LEU A 174 4.36 6.86 6.60
CA LEU A 174 2.90 6.91 6.48
C LEU A 174 2.49 6.82 5.02
N ASN A 175 1.61 5.85 4.71
CA ASN A 175 0.90 5.76 3.44
C ASN A 175 -0.61 5.84 3.72
N PRO A 176 -1.16 7.05 3.86
CA PRO A 176 -2.54 7.23 4.24
C PRO A 176 -3.47 6.80 3.09
N GLY A 177 -4.55 6.11 3.42
CA GLY A 177 -5.59 5.81 2.43
C GLY A 177 -6.68 6.88 2.38
N GLY A 178 -7.64 6.67 1.48
CA GLY A 178 -8.74 7.61 1.28
C GLY A 178 -9.56 7.93 2.54
N ALA A 179 -9.64 7.01 3.50
CA ALA A 179 -10.34 7.27 4.76
C ALA A 179 -9.64 8.35 5.61
N GLN A 180 -8.30 8.37 5.64
CA GLN A 180 -7.53 9.38 6.35
C GLN A 180 -7.51 10.72 5.57
N LEU A 181 -7.43 10.65 4.25
CA LEU A 181 -7.30 11.84 3.40
C LEU A 181 -8.61 12.61 3.24
N ARG A 182 -9.74 11.90 3.10
CA ARG A 182 -11.08 12.49 2.93
C ARG A 182 -11.87 12.63 4.24
N GLY A 183 -11.39 12.02 5.34
CA GLY A 183 -11.99 12.13 6.65
C GLY A 183 -11.56 13.40 7.37
N ASP A 184 -10.89 13.25 8.52
CA ASP A 184 -10.36 14.37 9.29
C ASP A 184 -8.96 14.78 8.79
N CYS A 185 -8.91 15.39 7.60
CA CYS A 185 -7.65 15.83 6.96
C CYS A 185 -6.89 16.82 7.83
N GLN A 186 -7.58 17.66 8.61
CA GLN A 186 -6.93 18.62 9.50
C GLN A 186 -6.14 17.93 10.62
N LYS A 187 -6.73 16.91 11.25
CA LYS A 187 -6.01 16.09 12.24
C LYS A 187 -4.81 15.36 11.64
N LEU A 188 -4.95 14.88 10.40
CA LEU A 188 -3.82 14.28 9.70
C LEU A 188 -2.68 15.29 9.52
N LYS A 189 -2.98 16.51 9.07
CA LYS A 189 -2.00 17.59 8.88
C LYS A 189 -1.25 17.91 10.15
N GLU A 190 -1.91 17.99 11.30
CA GLU A 190 -1.29 18.25 12.61
C GLU A 190 -0.27 17.17 13.03
N LEU A 191 -0.41 15.96 12.52
CA LEU A 191 0.49 14.84 12.81
C LEU A 191 1.70 14.78 11.89
N LEU A 192 1.65 15.44 10.71
CA LEU A 192 2.69 15.31 9.68
C LEU A 192 4.07 15.80 10.13
N GLY A 193 4.14 16.74 11.06
CA GLY A 193 5.41 17.19 11.65
C GLY A 193 6.16 16.09 12.43
N LYS A 194 5.49 14.99 12.78
CA LYS A 194 6.07 13.83 13.47
C LYS A 194 6.38 12.66 12.52
N VAL A 195 6.09 12.82 11.21
CA VAL A 195 6.27 11.81 10.19
C VAL A 195 7.62 11.98 9.52
N GLU A 196 8.40 10.91 9.47
CA GLU A 196 9.71 10.88 8.80
C GLU A 196 9.58 10.80 7.27
N LEU A 197 8.62 10.01 6.77
CA LEU A 197 8.36 9.81 5.35
C LEU A 197 6.86 9.69 5.09
N ILE A 198 6.33 10.48 4.15
CA ILE A 198 4.98 10.26 3.63
C ILE A 198 5.06 9.71 2.20
N LEU A 199 4.26 8.67 1.94
CA LEU A 199 4.17 7.95 0.69
C LEU A 199 2.77 8.16 0.12
N LEU A 200 2.68 8.73 -1.09
CA LEU A 200 1.40 9.08 -1.72
C LEU A 200 1.43 8.71 -3.20
N ASN A 201 0.29 8.33 -3.76
CA ASN A 201 0.12 8.44 -5.19
C ASN A 201 -0.29 9.87 -5.56
N ARG A 202 -0.37 10.17 -6.85
CA ARG A 202 -0.68 11.53 -7.36
C ARG A 202 -2.04 12.03 -6.84
N GLU A 203 -3.08 11.21 -6.91
CA GLU A 203 -4.44 11.56 -6.47
C GLU A 203 -4.50 11.81 -4.95
N GLU A 204 -3.84 10.96 -4.16
CA GLU A 204 -3.73 11.12 -2.71
C GLU A 204 -2.97 12.40 -2.34
N ALA A 205 -1.90 12.72 -3.07
CA ALA A 205 -1.13 13.92 -2.87
C ALA A 205 -1.94 15.19 -3.19
N GLU A 206 -2.73 15.19 -4.26
CA GLU A 206 -3.65 16.28 -4.61
C GLU A 206 -4.73 16.43 -3.54
N THR A 207 -5.36 15.32 -3.11
CA THR A 207 -6.37 15.33 -2.05
C THR A 207 -5.82 15.94 -0.75
N LEU A 208 -4.60 15.57 -0.35
CA LEU A 208 -3.96 16.11 0.85
C LEU A 208 -3.61 17.60 0.71
N ALA A 209 -3.09 18.00 -0.44
CA ALA A 209 -2.67 19.38 -0.70
C ALA A 209 -3.86 20.34 -0.91
N CYS A 210 -4.99 19.83 -1.38
CA CYS A 210 -6.18 20.57 -1.80
C CYS A 210 -7.39 20.33 -0.87
N SER A 211 -7.16 20.17 0.41
CA SER A 211 -8.23 19.96 1.40
C SER A 211 -9.07 21.20 1.74
N GLU A 212 -8.86 22.32 1.04
CA GLU A 212 -9.64 23.56 1.16
C GLU A 212 -10.53 23.71 -0.10
N GLU A 213 -11.73 24.25 0.08
CA GLU A 213 -12.62 24.63 -1.03
C GLU A 213 -11.91 25.68 -1.91
N ASN A 214 -11.84 25.45 -3.21
CA ASN A 214 -11.18 26.28 -4.24
C ASN A 214 -9.67 26.08 -4.41
N CYS A 215 -9.18 24.87 -4.35
CA CYS A 215 -7.81 24.57 -4.74
C CYS A 215 -7.66 24.40 -6.26
N ASP A 216 -6.83 25.23 -6.89
CA ASP A 216 -6.47 25.03 -8.30
C ASP A 216 -5.76 23.68 -8.50
N VAL A 217 -6.04 23.02 -9.62
CA VAL A 217 -5.37 21.78 -10.00
C VAL A 217 -3.87 22.01 -10.08
N ILE A 218 -3.11 21.35 -9.21
CA ILE A 218 -1.66 21.48 -9.18
C ILE A 218 -1.06 20.52 -10.22
N SER A 219 -0.74 21.03 -11.41
CA SER A 219 -0.17 20.20 -12.49
C SER A 219 1.29 19.81 -12.26
N ASP A 220 2.09 20.64 -11.59
CA ASP A 220 3.52 20.39 -11.35
C ASP A 220 3.75 19.62 -10.04
N ASN A 221 4.35 18.43 -10.14
CA ASN A 221 4.73 17.60 -9.00
C ASN A 221 5.72 18.28 -8.03
N ARG A 222 6.54 19.21 -8.49
CA ARG A 222 7.49 19.94 -7.64
C ARG A 222 6.76 20.87 -6.68
N ILE A 223 5.71 21.54 -7.18
CA ILE A 223 4.85 22.40 -6.35
C ILE A 223 4.10 21.54 -5.33
N LEU A 224 3.57 20.39 -5.76
CA LEU A 224 2.83 19.47 -4.92
C LEU A 224 3.71 18.90 -3.79
N LEU A 225 4.92 18.45 -4.12
CA LEU A 225 5.92 18.00 -3.14
C LEU A 225 6.24 19.08 -2.11
N GLY A 226 6.48 20.32 -2.57
CA GLY A 226 6.79 21.44 -1.69
C GLY A 226 5.63 21.83 -0.77
N LYS A 227 4.38 21.80 -1.27
CA LYS A 227 3.19 22.03 -0.43
C LYS A 227 3.06 20.98 0.67
N ILE A 228 3.19 19.70 0.33
CA ILE A 228 3.07 18.62 1.31
C ILE A 228 4.20 18.66 2.32
N GLN A 229 5.44 18.90 1.87
CA GLN A 229 6.58 18.97 2.78
C GLN A 229 6.44 20.14 3.79
N LYS A 230 5.88 21.28 3.40
CA LYS A 230 5.59 22.40 4.30
C LYS A 230 4.55 22.07 5.38
N MET A 231 3.75 21.00 5.22
CA MET A 231 2.84 20.50 6.25
C MET A 231 3.57 19.75 7.36
N GLY A 232 4.89 19.47 7.20
CA GLY A 232 5.74 18.98 8.28
C GLY A 232 6.51 17.69 8.08
N PRO A 233 6.15 16.76 7.16
CA PRO A 233 6.90 15.52 7.01
C PRO A 233 8.32 15.83 6.51
N LYS A 234 9.31 15.06 7.01
CA LYS A 234 10.71 15.31 6.61
C LYS A 234 10.98 14.93 5.17
N ARG A 235 10.30 13.89 4.67
CA ARG A 235 10.45 13.37 3.32
C ARG A 235 9.09 13.14 2.70
N VAL A 236 8.96 13.46 1.43
CA VAL A 236 7.75 13.23 0.62
C VAL A 236 8.14 12.43 -0.60
N ILE A 237 7.37 11.40 -0.93
CA ILE A 237 7.47 10.71 -2.19
C ILE A 237 6.09 10.57 -2.82
N ILE A 238 6.01 10.92 -4.11
CA ILE A 238 4.77 10.83 -4.90
C ILE A 238 5.01 9.86 -6.06
N THR A 239 4.15 8.88 -6.20
CA THR A 239 4.12 7.96 -7.35
C THR A 239 3.05 8.40 -8.34
N GLU A 240 3.35 8.34 -9.63
CA GLU A 240 2.43 8.73 -10.72
C GLU A 240 2.35 7.64 -11.80
N GLY A 241 2.20 6.37 -11.37
CA GLY A 241 2.04 5.23 -12.26
C GLY A 241 3.12 5.18 -13.36
N GLU A 242 2.70 5.22 -14.61
CA GLU A 242 3.62 5.13 -15.77
C GLU A 242 4.56 6.34 -15.94
N LYS A 243 4.29 7.44 -15.26
CA LYS A 243 5.15 8.64 -15.30
C LYS A 243 6.30 8.58 -14.30
N GLY A 244 6.30 7.60 -13.39
CA GLY A 244 7.39 7.39 -12.44
C GLY A 244 7.11 7.93 -11.05
N SER A 245 8.15 8.41 -10.36
CA SER A 245 8.06 8.86 -8.97
C SER A 245 8.94 10.08 -8.69
N TYR A 246 8.50 10.90 -7.76
CA TYR A 246 9.14 12.16 -7.36
C TYR A 246 9.39 12.14 -5.86
N TYR A 247 10.59 12.47 -5.44
CA TYR A 247 11.03 12.54 -4.04
C TYR A 247 11.47 13.95 -3.69
N PHE A 248 11.24 14.36 -2.43
CA PHE A 248 11.72 15.61 -1.86
C PHE A 248 11.97 15.50 -0.36
N ASP A 249 13.09 16.10 0.12
CA ASP A 249 13.45 16.18 1.56
C ASP A 249 13.98 17.56 1.99
N SER A 250 13.56 18.64 1.35
CA SER A 250 14.04 20.03 1.53
C SER A 250 15.41 20.34 0.91
N ASN A 251 16.26 19.33 0.68
CA ASN A 251 17.61 19.51 0.12
C ASN A 251 17.70 18.95 -1.30
N VAL A 252 17.01 17.84 -1.55
CA VAL A 252 17.11 17.08 -2.79
C VAL A 252 15.74 16.83 -3.38
N ILE A 253 15.58 17.17 -4.66
CA ILE A 253 14.50 16.68 -5.51
C ILE A 253 15.09 15.58 -6.38
N ASN A 254 14.47 14.41 -6.38
CA ASN A 254 14.86 13.32 -7.29
C ASN A 254 13.64 12.81 -8.03
N PHE A 255 13.81 12.61 -9.33
CA PHE A 255 12.85 11.97 -10.22
C PHE A 255 13.39 10.63 -10.67
N GLU A 256 12.60 9.58 -10.54
CA GLU A 256 12.90 8.27 -11.11
C GLU A 256 11.79 7.88 -12.09
N PRO A 257 12.11 7.64 -13.38
CA PRO A 257 11.14 7.18 -14.36
C PRO A 257 10.62 5.78 -14.00
N VAL A 258 9.45 5.44 -14.55
CA VAL A 258 8.92 4.07 -14.42
C VAL A 258 9.90 3.06 -15.02
N PHE A 259 10.07 1.94 -14.36
CA PHE A 259 10.71 0.79 -14.97
C PHE A 259 9.68 0.05 -15.84
N LYS A 260 9.88 0.03 -17.16
CA LYS A 260 8.91 -0.58 -18.08
C LYS A 260 8.81 -2.09 -17.84
N ALA A 261 7.61 -2.53 -17.56
CA ALA A 261 7.25 -3.94 -17.50
C ALA A 261 7.12 -4.50 -18.93
N ASP A 262 7.47 -5.77 -19.13
CA ASP A 262 7.26 -6.44 -20.42
C ASP A 262 5.75 -6.56 -20.73
N LYS A 263 4.94 -6.77 -19.68
CA LYS A 263 3.49 -6.85 -19.76
C LYS A 263 2.90 -6.42 -18.41
N VAL A 264 1.91 -5.54 -18.42
CA VAL A 264 1.09 -5.21 -17.24
C VAL A 264 -0.13 -6.13 -17.23
N ILE A 265 -0.31 -6.86 -16.12
CA ILE A 265 -1.42 -7.80 -15.91
C ILE A 265 -2.38 -7.26 -14.84
N ASP A 266 -1.83 -6.78 -13.71
CA ASP A 266 -2.58 -6.29 -12.56
C ASP A 266 -1.71 -5.29 -11.78
N THR A 267 -2.20 -4.09 -11.55
CA THR A 267 -1.47 -3.06 -10.82
C THR A 267 -1.67 -3.13 -9.29
N THR A 268 -2.49 -4.07 -8.83
CA THR A 268 -2.76 -4.28 -7.40
C THR A 268 -1.46 -4.54 -6.63
N GLY A 269 -1.24 -3.79 -5.56
CA GLY A 269 -0.04 -3.91 -4.72
C GLY A 269 1.25 -3.28 -5.28
N ALA A 270 1.23 -2.69 -6.49
CA ALA A 270 2.40 -2.00 -7.03
C ALA A 270 2.83 -0.81 -6.14
N GLY A 271 1.88 -0.06 -5.58
CA GLY A 271 2.14 1.01 -4.61
C GLY A 271 2.76 0.49 -3.31
N ASP A 272 2.24 -0.62 -2.77
CA ASP A 272 2.80 -1.28 -1.58
C ASP A 272 4.23 -1.78 -1.83
N ALA A 273 4.47 -2.38 -3.01
CA ALA A 273 5.79 -2.85 -3.42
C ALA A 273 6.78 -1.69 -3.59
N PHE A 274 6.35 -0.59 -4.21
CA PHE A 274 7.16 0.62 -4.33
C PHE A 274 7.50 1.19 -2.95
N GLY A 275 6.48 1.50 -2.14
CA GLY A 275 6.65 2.16 -0.84
C GLY A 275 7.50 1.35 0.13
N SER A 276 7.25 0.04 0.23
CA SER A 276 8.04 -0.85 1.09
C SER A 276 9.49 -1.00 0.61
N THR A 277 9.73 -1.11 -0.69
CA THR A 277 11.09 -1.22 -1.23
C THR A 277 11.87 0.08 -1.04
N PHE A 278 11.24 1.22 -1.29
CA PHE A 278 11.85 2.53 -1.05
C PHE A 278 12.22 2.71 0.43
N LEU A 279 11.29 2.41 1.34
CA LEU A 279 11.55 2.49 2.77
C LEU A 279 12.63 1.49 3.22
N ALA A 280 12.66 0.27 2.67
CA ALA A 280 13.73 -0.69 2.93
C ALA A 280 15.10 -0.14 2.54
N GLY A 281 15.21 0.56 1.42
CA GLY A 281 16.42 1.27 1.01
C GLY A 281 16.85 2.33 2.02
N ILE A 282 15.91 3.14 2.52
CA ILE A 282 16.17 4.13 3.58
C ILE A 282 16.63 3.46 4.87
N ILE A 283 15.95 2.40 5.33
CA ILE A 283 16.31 1.64 6.54
C ILE A 283 17.74 1.10 6.44
N LYS A 284 18.15 0.69 5.25
CA LYS A 284 19.51 0.17 4.97
C LYS A 284 20.55 1.25 4.68
N GLY A 285 20.18 2.53 4.74
CA GLY A 285 21.10 3.65 4.52
C GLY A 285 21.51 3.84 3.05
N MET A 286 20.70 3.37 2.10
CA MET A 286 20.98 3.58 0.67
C MET A 286 20.76 5.04 0.28
N GLN A 287 21.48 5.47 -0.76
CA GLN A 287 21.21 6.76 -1.39
C GLN A 287 19.83 6.78 -2.05
N ILE A 288 19.14 7.91 -1.98
CA ILE A 288 17.75 8.08 -2.47
C ILE A 288 17.57 7.62 -3.93
N PRO A 289 18.43 8.02 -4.89
CA PRO A 289 18.25 7.57 -6.27
C PRO A 289 18.32 6.03 -6.43
N LYS A 290 19.21 5.37 -5.65
CA LYS A 290 19.30 3.91 -5.66
C LYS A 290 18.05 3.26 -5.06
N ALA A 291 17.58 3.74 -3.92
CA ALA A 291 16.39 3.23 -3.25
C ALA A 291 15.14 3.39 -4.13
N GLN A 292 14.99 4.57 -4.75
CA GLN A 292 13.86 4.88 -5.63
C GLN A 292 13.85 4.01 -6.89
N LYS A 293 15.02 3.78 -7.48
CA LYS A 293 15.18 2.90 -8.64
C LYS A 293 14.86 1.44 -8.33
N MET A 294 15.31 0.94 -7.18
CA MET A 294 14.95 -0.41 -6.71
C MET A 294 13.44 -0.53 -6.49
N ALA A 295 12.81 0.49 -5.94
CA ALA A 295 11.37 0.54 -5.71
C ALA A 295 10.59 0.50 -7.05
N ALA A 296 11.03 1.26 -8.06
CA ALA A 296 10.44 1.25 -9.40
C ALA A 296 10.52 -0.14 -10.05
N VAL A 297 11.66 -0.83 -9.92
CA VAL A 297 11.85 -2.20 -10.45
C VAL A 297 10.92 -3.19 -9.76
N ASN A 298 10.79 -3.13 -8.42
CA ASN A 298 9.93 -4.07 -7.68
C ASN A 298 8.45 -3.83 -7.99
N ALA A 299 8.01 -2.58 -7.99
CA ALA A 299 6.64 -2.21 -8.35
C ALA A 299 6.26 -2.66 -9.76
N SER A 300 7.13 -2.39 -10.73
CA SER A 300 6.94 -2.83 -12.11
C SER A 300 6.92 -4.36 -12.25
N ASN A 301 7.70 -5.07 -11.43
CA ASN A 301 7.66 -6.53 -11.47
C ASN A 301 6.36 -7.08 -10.89
N VAL A 302 5.85 -6.49 -9.79
CA VAL A 302 4.54 -6.87 -9.23
C VAL A 302 3.44 -6.69 -10.26
N ALA A 303 3.43 -5.60 -11.00
CA ALA A 303 2.42 -5.34 -12.03
C ALA A 303 2.36 -6.39 -13.17
N GLN A 304 3.34 -7.28 -13.29
CA GLN A 304 3.37 -8.37 -14.27
C GLN A 304 2.68 -9.65 -13.78
N PHE A 305 2.19 -9.66 -12.55
CA PHE A 305 1.53 -10.82 -11.93
C PHE A 305 0.15 -10.42 -11.42
N ARG A 306 -0.71 -11.41 -11.21
CA ARG A 306 -1.99 -11.20 -10.51
C ARG A 306 -1.78 -11.20 -9.03
N GLY A 307 -2.39 -10.23 -8.34
CA GLY A 307 -2.29 -10.09 -6.89
C GLY A 307 -1.03 -9.37 -6.44
N ALA A 308 -1.05 -8.91 -5.20
CA ALA A 308 -0.09 -7.94 -4.67
C ALA A 308 1.27 -8.51 -4.26
N GLN A 309 1.44 -9.84 -4.21
CA GLN A 309 2.62 -10.45 -3.59
C GLN A 309 3.42 -11.36 -4.52
N GLU A 310 2.82 -11.89 -5.58
CA GLU A 310 3.39 -12.92 -6.46
C GLU A 310 4.63 -12.41 -7.21
N GLY A 311 4.61 -11.16 -7.60
CA GLY A 311 5.71 -10.49 -8.31
C GLY A 311 6.75 -9.82 -7.41
N LEU A 312 6.62 -9.88 -6.08
CA LEU A 312 7.61 -9.28 -5.19
C LEU A 312 8.97 -9.95 -5.32
N LEU A 313 10.01 -9.15 -5.43
CA LEU A 313 11.40 -9.58 -5.61
C LEU A 313 12.20 -9.52 -4.31
N THR A 314 13.21 -10.36 -4.22
CA THR A 314 14.30 -10.22 -3.26
C THR A 314 15.27 -9.11 -3.69
N GLU A 315 16.07 -8.59 -2.77
CA GLU A 315 17.08 -7.57 -3.08
C GLU A 315 18.04 -8.01 -4.20
N LYS A 316 18.50 -9.26 -4.15
CA LYS A 316 19.38 -9.84 -5.18
C LYS A 316 18.73 -9.89 -6.56
N GLU A 317 17.44 -10.23 -6.63
CA GLU A 317 16.70 -10.26 -7.89
C GLU A 317 16.52 -8.85 -8.46
N ILE A 318 16.24 -7.84 -7.61
CA ILE A 318 16.17 -6.43 -8.02
C ILE A 318 17.52 -5.99 -8.58
N GLU A 319 18.62 -6.27 -7.87
CA GLU A 319 19.96 -5.90 -8.32
C GLU A 319 20.34 -6.57 -9.66
N ASN A 320 19.94 -7.84 -9.87
CA ASN A 320 20.16 -8.54 -11.11
C ASN A 320 19.37 -7.91 -12.28
N LYS A 321 18.13 -7.48 -12.04
CA LYS A 321 17.36 -6.73 -13.05
C LYS A 321 18.02 -5.39 -13.37
N LEU A 322 18.49 -4.66 -12.37
CA LEU A 322 19.19 -3.38 -12.56
C LEU A 322 20.49 -3.50 -13.37
N LYS A 323 21.23 -4.59 -13.20
CA LYS A 323 22.46 -4.86 -14.00
C LYS A 323 22.15 -5.09 -15.48
N LYS A 324 21.06 -5.81 -15.79
CA LYS A 324 20.65 -6.07 -17.17
C LYS A 324 20.32 -4.78 -17.95
N ILE A 325 19.78 -3.77 -17.30
CA ILE A 325 19.45 -2.47 -17.92
C ILE A 325 20.71 -1.71 -18.34
N LYS A 326 21.81 -1.81 -17.58
CA LYS A 326 23.08 -1.11 -17.90
C LYS A 326 23.78 -1.66 -19.12
N VAL A 327 23.41 -2.86 -19.58
CA VAL A 327 24.04 -3.54 -20.72
C VAL A 327 23.34 -3.19 -22.05
N VAL A 328 22.12 -2.64 -21.99
CA VAL A 328 21.30 -2.33 -23.18
C VAL A 328 21.40 -0.84 -23.60
N ARG A 329 22.27 -0.06 -22.98
CA ARG A 329 22.52 1.35 -23.32
C ARG A 329 23.84 1.45 -24.13
#